data_73756568f4efdcd06dcd687af02a829d
#
_entry.id   73756568f4efdcd06dcd687af02a829d
#
_cell.length_a   1.000
_cell.length_b   1.000
_cell.length_c   1.000
_cell.angle_alpha   90.00
_cell.angle_beta   90.00
_cell.angle_gamma   90.00
#
_symmetry.space_group_name_H-M   'P 1'
#
loop_
_entity.id
_entity.type
_entity.pdbx_description
1 polymer ?
#
loop_
_entity_poly.entity_id
_entity_poly.type
_entity_poly.pdbx_seq_one_letter_code
_entity_poly.pdbx_strand_id
1 'polypeptide(L)'
;MAAEVRAFHVDGPAGLALVDSALDALDRLWADGPEIPAEDQVLFALAVSEVTTNIAQHNERTDVVFSVDVRVSPEELRAYIRDTAPPAPIDWDTVAMPGEDSESGRGLALSQAALDEFRHVPGDTGNTWVLVRRVGVDRGEG
;
A
#
# COMPACT_ATOMS: atom_id res chain seq x y z
N MET A 1 -1.92 22.00 -19.36
CA MET A 1 -2.38 20.90 -19.48
C MET A 1 -2.65 20.22 -18.28
N ALA A 2 -3.65 19.68 -18.15
CA ALA A 2 -4.01 19.06 -16.93
C ALA A 2 -3.04 17.98 -16.61
N ALA A 3 -2.77 17.81 -15.38
CA ALA A 3 -1.96 16.71 -14.94
C ALA A 3 -2.63 15.44 -15.33
N GLU A 4 -1.85 14.48 -15.71
CA GLU A 4 -2.38 13.19 -16.02
C GLU A 4 -2.55 12.43 -14.74
N VAL A 5 -3.77 12.34 -14.27
CA VAL A 5 -4.07 11.59 -13.06
C VAL A 5 -4.82 10.34 -13.48
N ARG A 6 -4.34 9.21 -13.00
CA ARG A 6 -4.99 7.94 -13.22
C ARG A 6 -5.31 7.32 -11.88
N ALA A 7 -6.37 6.57 -11.83
CA ALA A 7 -6.81 6.00 -10.56
C ALA A 7 -7.47 4.67 -10.80
N PHE A 8 -7.47 3.83 -9.76
CA PHE A 8 -8.30 2.63 -9.79
C PHE A 8 -8.84 2.36 -8.40
N HIS A 9 -9.88 1.56 -8.37
CA HIS A 9 -10.48 1.07 -7.13
C HIS A 9 -10.75 -0.41 -7.29
N VAL A 10 -10.34 -1.21 -6.31
CA VAL A 10 -10.74 -2.61 -6.25
C VAL A 10 -11.21 -2.88 -4.84
N ASP A 11 -12.16 -3.81 -4.68
CA ASP A 11 -12.61 -4.20 -3.35
C ASP A 11 -13.13 -5.63 -3.39
N GLY A 12 -13.22 -6.24 -2.24
CA GLY A 12 -13.72 -7.60 -2.13
C GLY A 12 -13.31 -8.24 -0.83
N PRO A 13 -13.58 -9.53 -0.71
CA PRO A 13 -13.19 -10.26 0.51
C PRO A 13 -11.69 -10.24 0.70
N ALA A 14 -11.28 -10.20 1.95
CA ALA A 14 -9.87 -10.20 2.26
C ALA A 14 -9.27 -11.54 1.87
N GLY A 15 -8.35 -11.50 0.93
CA GLY A 15 -7.69 -12.72 0.45
C GLY A 15 -6.67 -12.36 -0.60
N LEU A 16 -5.85 -13.33 -0.96
CA LEU A 16 -4.77 -13.10 -1.91
C LEU A 16 -5.28 -12.77 -3.31
N ALA A 17 -6.48 -13.21 -3.66
CA ALA A 17 -7.05 -12.86 -4.95
C ALA A 17 -7.22 -11.36 -5.10
N LEU A 18 -7.62 -10.68 -4.01
CA LEU A 18 -7.76 -9.23 -4.09
C LEU A 18 -6.41 -8.55 -4.15
N VAL A 19 -5.40 -9.10 -3.48
CA VAL A 19 -4.04 -8.60 -3.60
C VAL A 19 -3.60 -8.66 -5.05
N ASP A 20 -3.82 -9.79 -5.71
CA ASP A 20 -3.45 -9.95 -7.11
C ASP A 20 -4.18 -8.96 -7.99
N SER A 21 -5.46 -8.74 -7.73
CA SER A 21 -6.25 -7.77 -8.49
C SER A 21 -5.70 -6.36 -8.36
N ALA A 22 -5.29 -5.99 -7.16
CA ALA A 22 -4.73 -4.67 -6.93
C ALA A 22 -3.39 -4.51 -7.66
N LEU A 23 -2.55 -5.54 -7.61
CA LEU A 23 -1.24 -5.45 -8.28
C LEU A 23 -1.40 -5.45 -9.79
N ASP A 24 -2.35 -6.21 -10.33
CA ASP A 24 -2.62 -6.16 -11.76
C ASP A 24 -3.12 -4.78 -12.18
N ALA A 25 -3.95 -4.17 -11.35
CA ALA A 25 -4.45 -2.83 -11.65
C ALA A 25 -3.31 -1.81 -11.62
N LEU A 26 -2.36 -1.97 -10.69
CA LEU A 26 -1.18 -1.11 -10.68
C LEU A 26 -0.39 -1.24 -11.96
N ASP A 27 -0.18 -2.47 -12.42
CA ASP A 27 0.56 -2.68 -13.66
C ASP A 27 -0.10 -1.96 -14.82
N ARG A 28 -1.42 -1.96 -14.88
CA ARG A 28 -2.12 -1.24 -15.92
C ARG A 28 -1.95 0.26 -15.80
N LEU A 29 -1.94 0.76 -14.57
CA LEU A 29 -1.70 2.18 -14.36
C LEU A 29 -0.32 2.58 -14.85
N TRP A 30 0.70 1.74 -14.59
CA TRP A 30 2.03 2.06 -15.06
C TRP A 30 2.07 2.08 -16.59
N ALA A 31 1.35 1.17 -17.24
CA ALA A 31 1.38 1.08 -18.69
C ALA A 31 0.62 2.22 -19.36
N ASP A 32 -0.50 2.65 -18.76
CA ASP A 32 -1.37 3.62 -19.40
C ASP A 32 -1.31 5.02 -18.78
N GLY A 33 -0.66 5.17 -17.68
CA GLY A 33 -0.67 6.42 -16.94
C GLY A 33 0.50 7.31 -17.27
N PRO A 34 0.73 8.30 -16.42
CA PRO A 34 1.87 9.18 -16.61
C PRO A 34 3.16 8.42 -16.46
N GLU A 35 4.21 9.00 -17.01
CA GLU A 35 5.50 8.36 -16.93
C GLU A 35 6.04 8.47 -15.52
N ILE A 36 6.25 7.36 -14.88
CA ILE A 36 6.75 7.31 -13.52
C ILE A 36 8.08 6.58 -13.54
N PRO A 37 9.12 7.12 -12.88
CA PRO A 37 10.40 6.41 -12.85
C PRO A 37 10.24 5.00 -12.29
N ALA A 38 10.98 4.07 -12.84
CA ALA A 38 10.85 2.65 -12.47
C ALA A 38 11.06 2.43 -10.98
N GLU A 39 11.99 3.16 -10.37
CA GLU A 39 12.23 3.00 -8.95
C GLU A 39 11.00 3.36 -8.14
N ASP A 40 10.33 4.46 -8.51
CA ASP A 40 9.12 4.86 -7.81
C ASP A 40 8.02 3.83 -8.00
N GLN A 41 7.88 3.27 -9.20
CA GLN A 41 6.89 2.24 -9.45
C GLN A 41 7.12 1.02 -8.55
N VAL A 42 8.34 0.54 -8.50
CA VAL A 42 8.67 -0.69 -7.79
C VAL A 42 8.47 -0.49 -6.29
N LEU A 43 8.95 0.62 -5.76
CA LEU A 43 8.87 0.83 -4.31
C LEU A 43 7.46 1.09 -3.85
N PHE A 44 6.66 1.79 -4.65
CA PHE A 44 5.27 2.00 -4.29
C PHE A 44 4.49 0.68 -4.38
N ALA A 45 4.73 -0.10 -5.42
CA ALA A 45 4.04 -1.39 -5.56
C ALA A 45 4.42 -2.33 -4.42
N LEU A 46 5.66 -2.30 -3.99
CA LEU A 46 6.08 -3.10 -2.85
C LEU A 46 5.28 -2.71 -1.61
N ALA A 47 5.12 -1.42 -1.36
CA ALA A 47 4.38 -0.98 -0.18
C ALA A 47 2.91 -1.42 -0.26
N VAL A 48 2.27 -1.26 -1.41
CA VAL A 48 0.89 -1.68 -1.57
C VAL A 48 0.78 -3.19 -1.36
N SER A 49 1.71 -3.93 -1.92
CA SER A 49 1.72 -5.39 -1.80
C SER A 49 1.86 -5.81 -0.34
N GLU A 50 2.76 -5.18 0.41
CA GLU A 50 3.00 -5.59 1.79
C GLU A 50 1.79 -5.32 2.67
N VAL A 51 1.17 -4.16 2.53
CA VAL A 51 0.01 -3.83 3.34
C VAL A 51 -1.17 -4.72 2.99
N THR A 52 -1.45 -4.89 1.70
CA THR A 52 -2.61 -5.70 1.31
C THR A 52 -2.40 -7.16 1.64
N THR A 53 -1.18 -7.67 1.50
CA THR A 53 -0.89 -9.05 1.86
C THR A 53 -1.07 -9.27 3.35
N ASN A 54 -0.63 -8.32 4.17
CA ASN A 54 -0.83 -8.43 5.60
C ASN A 54 -2.31 -8.47 5.96
N ILE A 55 -3.13 -7.64 5.35
CA ILE A 55 -4.56 -7.64 5.61
C ILE A 55 -5.13 -9.00 5.21
N ALA A 56 -4.75 -9.50 4.04
CA ALA A 56 -5.28 -10.75 3.55
C ALA A 56 -4.89 -11.91 4.46
N GLN A 57 -3.64 -11.95 4.88
CA GLN A 57 -3.17 -13.05 5.69
C GLN A 57 -3.77 -13.07 7.08
N HIS A 58 -4.00 -11.92 7.67
CA HIS A 58 -4.56 -11.85 9.00
C HIS A 58 -6.07 -12.05 9.01
N ASN A 59 -6.71 -12.05 7.85
CA ASN A 59 -8.17 -12.10 7.79
C ASN A 59 -8.70 -13.15 6.82
N GLU A 60 -7.89 -14.17 6.50
CA GLU A 60 -8.24 -15.09 5.47
C GLU A 60 -9.47 -15.89 5.76
N ARG A 61 -9.90 -16.09 6.92
CA ARG A 61 -11.07 -16.91 7.21
C ARG A 61 -12.16 -16.11 7.87
N THR A 62 -12.23 -14.83 7.56
CA THR A 62 -13.21 -13.95 8.19
C THR A 62 -14.09 -13.34 7.13
N ASP A 63 -15.06 -12.57 7.57
CA ASP A 63 -15.93 -11.84 6.68
C ASP A 63 -15.36 -10.47 6.36
N VAL A 64 -14.09 -10.23 6.62
CA VAL A 64 -13.48 -8.94 6.39
C VAL A 64 -13.42 -8.67 4.90
N VAL A 65 -13.75 -7.44 4.55
CA VAL A 65 -13.66 -6.94 3.19
C VAL A 65 -12.63 -5.82 3.20
N PHE A 66 -11.84 -5.71 2.13
CA PHE A 66 -11.00 -4.53 2.04
C PHE A 66 -11.08 -3.91 0.66
N SER A 67 -10.71 -2.64 0.59
CA SER A 67 -10.69 -1.92 -0.68
C SER A 67 -9.34 -1.24 -0.84
N VAL A 68 -8.94 -1.04 -2.09
CA VAL A 68 -7.71 -0.36 -2.43
C VAL A 68 -8.05 0.70 -3.46
N ASP A 69 -7.75 1.95 -3.12
CA ASP A 69 -7.92 3.08 -4.01
C ASP A 69 -6.55 3.68 -4.27
N VAL A 70 -6.16 3.75 -5.53
CA VAL A 70 -4.84 4.26 -5.89
C VAL A 70 -5.01 5.42 -6.86
N ARG A 71 -4.23 6.47 -6.66
CA ARG A 71 -4.15 7.61 -7.58
C ARG A 71 -2.69 7.83 -7.93
N VAL A 72 -2.43 8.01 -9.20
CA VAL A 72 -1.08 8.21 -9.71
C VAL A 72 -1.07 9.49 -10.53
N SER A 73 -0.15 10.37 -10.24
CA SER A 73 0.07 11.58 -11.02
C SER A 73 1.56 11.74 -11.24
N PRO A 74 1.98 12.66 -12.10
CA PRO A 74 3.41 12.85 -12.30
C PRO A 74 4.17 13.27 -11.05
N GLU A 75 3.46 13.79 -10.05
CA GLU A 75 4.10 14.27 -8.83
C GLU A 75 3.96 13.35 -7.65
N GLU A 76 2.97 12.45 -7.66
CA GLU A 76 2.68 11.73 -6.42
C GLU A 76 1.96 10.41 -6.71
N LEU A 77 2.31 9.40 -5.94
CA LEU A 77 1.62 8.12 -5.93
C LEU A 77 0.95 7.99 -4.56
N ARG A 78 -0.36 7.68 -4.55
CA ARG A 78 -1.10 7.65 -3.29
C ARG A 78 -2.05 6.46 -3.28
N ALA A 79 -2.08 5.77 -2.15
CA ALA A 79 -3.00 4.64 -1.97
C ALA A 79 -3.75 4.80 -0.66
N TYR A 80 -5.03 4.50 -0.68
CA TYR A 80 -5.85 4.37 0.51
C TYR A 80 -6.32 2.92 0.55
N ILE A 81 -5.99 2.23 1.62
CA ILE A 81 -6.37 0.84 1.80
C ILE A 81 -7.22 0.77 3.04
N ARG A 82 -8.44 0.27 2.91
CA ARG A 82 -9.39 0.23 4.02
C ARG A 82 -9.90 -1.17 4.20
N ASP A 83 -10.03 -1.60 5.45
CA ASP A 83 -10.64 -2.89 5.70
C ASP A 83 -11.68 -2.76 6.80
N THR A 84 -12.51 -3.80 6.94
CA THR A 84 -13.58 -3.82 7.93
C THR A 84 -13.21 -4.64 9.15
N ALA A 85 -11.94 -4.98 9.31
CA ALA A 85 -11.51 -5.75 10.48
C ALA A 85 -11.62 -4.90 11.74
N PRO A 86 -11.74 -5.51 12.90
CA PRO A 86 -11.67 -4.74 14.14
C PRO A 86 -10.36 -3.99 14.21
N PRO A 87 -10.34 -2.83 14.85
CA PRO A 87 -9.10 -2.08 14.96
C PRO A 87 -8.04 -2.92 15.63
N ALA A 88 -6.90 -3.04 14.97
CA ALA A 88 -5.84 -3.83 15.52
C ALA A 88 -4.68 -2.90 15.81
N PRO A 89 -4.20 -2.86 17.03
CA PRO A 89 -3.06 -2.04 17.32
C PRO A 89 -1.85 -2.67 16.67
N ILE A 90 -1.23 -1.95 15.77
CA ILE A 90 0.01 -2.39 15.16
C ILE A 90 1.12 -1.66 15.86
N ASP A 91 2.05 -2.42 16.39
CA ASP A 91 3.19 -1.84 17.07
C ASP A 91 4.24 -1.53 16.02
N TRP A 92 4.25 -0.31 15.55
CA TRP A 92 5.17 0.09 14.51
C TRP A 92 6.62 0.05 14.96
N ASP A 93 6.87 0.15 16.25
CA ASP A 93 8.22 -0.01 16.76
C ASP A 93 8.71 -1.43 16.53
N THR A 94 7.87 -2.40 16.76
CA THR A 94 8.22 -3.79 16.51
C THR A 94 8.42 -4.03 15.02
N VAL A 95 7.59 -3.42 14.20
CA VAL A 95 7.72 -3.58 12.76
C VAL A 95 9.05 -3.03 12.28
N ALA A 96 9.49 -1.92 12.85
CA ALA A 96 10.74 -1.32 12.42
C ALA A 96 11.95 -2.13 12.83
N MET A 97 11.83 -3.00 13.82
CA MET A 97 12.96 -3.82 14.22
C MET A 97 13.07 -5.00 13.31
N PRO A 98 14.25 -5.42 12.94
CA PRO A 98 14.40 -6.62 12.13
C PRO A 98 13.92 -7.78 12.93
N GLY A 99 12.79 -8.22 12.64
CA GLY A 99 12.20 -9.33 13.30
C GLY A 99 12.94 -10.53 12.96
N GLU A 100 13.18 -11.37 13.85
CA GLU A 100 13.87 -12.41 13.65
C GLU A 100 13.36 -13.17 12.61
N ASP A 101 12.25 -13.52 12.50
CA ASP A 101 11.80 -14.42 11.53
C ASP A 101 10.62 -13.91 10.88
N SER A 102 10.30 -12.70 10.90
CA SER A 102 9.07 -12.22 10.34
C SER A 102 9.35 -11.51 9.05
N GLU A 103 9.13 -12.17 7.96
CA GLU A 103 9.24 -11.53 6.67
C GLU A 103 8.24 -10.40 6.56
N SER A 104 7.07 -10.55 7.15
CA SER A 104 6.07 -9.50 7.12
C SER A 104 6.56 -8.25 7.80
N GLY A 105 7.17 -8.40 8.96
CA GLY A 105 7.68 -7.23 9.65
C GLY A 105 8.75 -6.52 8.86
N ARG A 106 9.61 -7.29 8.20
CA ARG A 106 10.65 -6.71 7.39
C ARG A 106 10.06 -5.97 6.20
N GLY A 107 9.05 -6.56 5.56
CA GLY A 107 8.41 -5.93 4.41
C GLY A 107 7.75 -4.63 4.80
N LEU A 108 7.08 -4.56 5.94
CA LEU A 108 6.45 -3.33 6.39
C LEU A 108 7.50 -2.26 6.70
N ALA A 109 8.61 -2.64 7.29
CA ALA A 109 9.67 -1.68 7.57
C ALA A 109 10.25 -1.12 6.28
N LEU A 110 10.45 -1.96 5.26
CA LEU A 110 10.94 -1.50 3.98
C LEU A 110 9.91 -0.58 3.31
N SER A 111 8.62 -0.90 3.45
CA SER A 111 7.58 -0.07 2.89
C SER A 111 7.56 1.30 3.53
N GLN A 112 7.71 1.37 4.85
CA GLN A 112 7.77 2.65 5.51
C GLN A 112 8.94 3.49 5.00
N ALA A 113 10.08 2.85 4.80
CA ALA A 113 11.27 3.56 4.34
C ALA A 113 11.10 4.04 2.90
N ALA A 114 10.30 3.35 2.10
CA ALA A 114 10.11 3.70 0.70
C ALA A 114 9.07 4.79 0.49
N LEU A 115 8.34 5.18 1.52
CA LEU A 115 7.22 6.11 1.37
C LEU A 115 7.52 7.41 2.07
N ASP A 116 6.91 8.47 1.58
CA ASP A 116 6.99 9.78 2.23
C ASP A 116 5.95 9.89 3.33
N GLU A 117 4.88 9.13 3.22
CA GLU A 117 3.87 9.10 4.26
C GLU A 117 3.34 7.68 4.36
N PHE A 118 3.25 7.17 5.57
CA PHE A 118 2.69 5.86 5.85
C PHE A 118 1.93 5.98 7.15
N ARG A 119 0.62 5.92 7.09
CA ARG A 119 -0.20 6.08 8.29
C ARG A 119 -1.20 4.95 8.40
N HIS A 120 -1.43 4.49 9.62
CA HIS A 120 -2.48 3.54 9.93
C HIS A 120 -3.45 4.23 10.86
N VAL A 121 -4.70 4.32 10.47
CA VAL A 121 -5.73 4.99 11.25
C VAL A 121 -6.81 3.97 11.60
N PRO A 122 -6.78 3.44 12.82
CA PRO A 122 -7.85 2.54 13.24
C PRO A 122 -9.13 3.34 13.49
N GLY A 123 -10.25 2.76 13.13
CA GLY A 123 -11.54 3.41 13.31
C GLY A 123 -12.52 2.44 13.94
N ASP A 124 -13.72 2.92 14.18
CA ASP A 124 -14.75 2.10 14.84
C ASP A 124 -15.17 0.93 13.97
N THR A 125 -15.11 1.08 12.66
CA THR A 125 -15.63 0.05 11.78
C THR A 125 -14.56 -0.52 10.87
N GLY A 126 -13.30 -0.33 11.19
CA GLY A 126 -12.23 -0.89 10.39
C GLY A 126 -10.98 -0.06 10.48
N ASN A 127 -10.06 -0.32 9.57
CA ASN A 127 -8.77 0.34 9.54
C ASN A 127 -8.55 1.01 8.20
N THR A 128 -7.78 2.09 8.20
CA THR A 128 -7.37 2.78 6.98
C THR A 128 -5.86 2.93 6.99
N TRP A 129 -5.23 2.61 5.88
CA TRP A 129 -3.80 2.87 5.69
C TRP A 129 -3.66 3.88 4.57
N VAL A 130 -2.81 4.87 4.77
CA VAL A 130 -2.53 5.90 3.77
C VAL A 130 -1.05 5.79 3.40
N LEU A 131 -0.79 5.57 2.13
CA LEU A 131 0.55 5.40 1.60
C LEU A 131 0.79 6.48 0.55
N VAL A 132 1.86 7.24 0.71
CA VAL A 132 2.18 8.31 -0.25
C VAL A 132 3.65 8.26 -0.59
N ARG A 133 3.95 8.31 -1.88
CA ARG A 133 5.32 8.44 -2.35
C ARG A 133 5.37 9.56 -3.37
N ARG A 134 6.22 10.55 -3.14
CA ARG A 134 6.42 11.62 -4.10
C ARG A 134 7.35 11.15 -5.20
N VAL A 135 7.01 11.51 -6.41
CA VAL A 135 7.72 11.03 -7.59
C VAL A 135 8.94 11.89 -7.83
N GLY A 136 10.07 11.24 -8.10
CA GLY A 136 11.26 11.96 -8.49
C GLY A 136 11.94 12.75 -7.40
N VAL A 137 11.63 12.44 -6.14
CA VAL A 137 12.20 13.18 -5.02
C VAL A 137 13.44 12.46 -4.53
N ASP A 138 14.49 13.23 -4.28
CA ASP A 138 15.68 12.68 -3.67
C ASP A 138 15.44 12.64 -2.16
N ARG A 139 15.39 11.47 -1.60
CA ARG A 139 15.09 11.30 -0.19
C ARG A 139 16.35 11.29 0.66
N GLY A 140 17.41 11.80 0.14
CA GLY A 140 18.59 11.96 0.88
C GLY A 140 19.23 10.78 1.23
N GLU A 141 19.24 9.95 0.72
CA GLU A 141 19.72 9.00 1.06
C GLU A 141 20.80 8.94 1.18
N GLY A 142 21.04 9.14 1.20
CA GLY A 142 22.33 9.13 1.44
C GLY A 142 22.77 8.14 1.83
#